data_daf7f2a3592959f2fd41aa9e898445da
#
_entry.id   daf7f2a3592959f2fd41aa9e898445da
#
_cell.length_a   1.000
_cell.length_b   1.000
_cell.length_c   1.000
_cell.angle_alpha   90.00
_cell.angle_beta   90.00
_cell.angle_gamma   90.00
#
_symmetry.space_group_name_H-M   'P 1'
#
loop_
_entity.id
_entity.type
_entity.pdbx_description
1 polymer ?
#
loop_
_entity_poly.entity_id
_entity_poly.type
_entity_poly.pdbx_seq_one_letter_code
_entity_poly.pdbx_strand_id
1 'polypeptide(L)'
;GFVTDVKNQQDSGNCWAFAALASLETCVLKASNKTFNFSVENMKNLIEMYSAYGWKMETNEGGYNGMPMGYLASWLGPVNATLDPFDDKGTLSPLLDSEMHIQNIYVLPARTSYTDNDAIKEAILKYGGLYASYYHSAGYLNSKTNAYYDPYTGNGNHAITVVGWDDDYSKNNFYTAPAGDGAFIVKNSWGSSWGDNGYFYISYYDRVLFAVNKDNQA
;
A
#
# COMPACT_ATOMS: atom_id res chain seq x y z
N GLY A 1 -7.67 11.73 -11.69
CA GLY A 1 -7.76 10.78 -10.58
C GLY A 1 -7.31 11.38 -9.27
N PHE A 2 -7.64 10.74 -8.16
CA PHE A 2 -7.28 11.22 -6.82
C PHE A 2 -6.04 10.45 -6.32
N VAL A 3 -4.91 10.60 -7.00
CA VAL A 3 -3.63 10.00 -6.61
C VAL A 3 -2.56 11.08 -6.45
N THR A 4 -1.69 10.90 -5.46
CA THR A 4 -0.53 11.76 -5.20
C THR A 4 0.71 11.21 -5.91
N ASP A 5 1.81 11.95 -5.89
CA ASP A 5 3.06 11.56 -6.54
C ASP A 5 3.58 10.21 -6.04
N VAL A 6 4.26 9.48 -6.93
CA VAL A 6 4.93 8.23 -6.60
C VAL A 6 6.22 8.53 -5.85
N LYS A 7 6.34 7.97 -4.66
CA LYS A 7 7.55 8.08 -3.81
C LYS A 7 8.52 6.93 -4.05
N ASN A 8 9.75 7.07 -3.55
CA ASN A 8 10.77 6.04 -3.63
C ASN A 8 11.28 5.68 -2.22
N GLN A 9 11.04 4.44 -1.79
CA GLN A 9 11.52 3.90 -0.51
C GLN A 9 13.01 3.55 -0.53
N GLN A 10 13.66 3.63 -1.70
CA GLN A 10 15.05 3.24 -1.90
C GLN A 10 15.29 1.79 -1.44
N ASP A 11 16.39 1.51 -0.73
CA ASP A 11 16.74 0.17 -0.24
C ASP A 11 16.12 -0.16 1.13
N SER A 12 15.21 0.69 1.63
CA SER A 12 14.59 0.49 2.94
C SER A 12 13.45 -0.53 2.93
N GLY A 13 13.26 -1.26 4.03
CA GLY A 13 12.14 -2.18 4.25
C GLY A 13 10.82 -1.49 4.64
N ASN A 14 10.65 -0.18 4.39
CA ASN A 14 9.56 0.64 4.92
C ASN A 14 8.34 0.75 3.99
N CYS A 15 8.13 -0.20 3.09
CA CYS A 15 6.97 -0.23 2.18
C CYS A 15 5.62 -0.03 2.93
N TRP A 16 5.51 -0.56 4.13
CA TRP A 16 4.34 -0.43 5.00
C TRP A 16 4.00 1.04 5.31
N ALA A 17 4.99 1.87 5.62
CA ALA A 17 4.79 3.29 5.91
C ALA A 17 4.45 4.08 4.64
N PHE A 18 5.16 3.80 3.52
CA PHE A 18 4.87 4.41 2.22
C PHE A 18 3.46 4.12 1.74
N ALA A 19 3.02 2.85 1.80
CA ALA A 19 1.69 2.45 1.36
C ALA A 19 0.59 3.05 2.24
N ALA A 20 0.77 3.09 3.56
CA ALA A 20 -0.22 3.64 4.47
C ALA A 20 -0.40 5.15 4.29
N LEU A 21 0.69 5.90 4.16
CA LEU A 21 0.61 7.34 3.93
C LEU A 21 0.10 7.66 2.52
N ALA A 22 0.45 6.88 1.50
CA ALA A 22 -0.12 7.04 0.17
C ALA A 22 -1.65 6.80 0.17
N SER A 23 -2.14 5.80 0.91
CA SER A 23 -3.57 5.58 1.09
C SER A 23 -4.24 6.80 1.75
N LEU A 24 -3.67 7.32 2.85
CA LEU A 24 -4.17 8.50 3.54
C LEU A 24 -4.15 9.74 2.65
N GLU A 25 -3.06 9.99 1.93
CA GLU A 25 -2.92 11.13 1.01
C GLU A 25 -4.01 11.12 -0.07
N THR A 26 -4.31 9.95 -0.65
CA THR A 26 -5.39 9.85 -1.64
C THR A 26 -6.77 10.07 -1.02
N CYS A 27 -6.98 9.59 0.20
CA CYS A 27 -8.22 9.78 0.94
C CYS A 27 -8.48 11.27 1.22
N VAL A 28 -7.46 11.98 1.72
CA VAL A 28 -7.57 13.42 2.03
C VAL A 28 -7.71 14.24 0.75
N LEU A 29 -6.96 13.91 -0.31
CA LEU A 29 -7.09 14.58 -1.61
C LEU A 29 -8.51 14.45 -2.15
N LYS A 30 -9.09 13.24 -2.07
CA LYS A 30 -10.46 12.99 -2.52
C LYS A 30 -11.50 13.74 -1.68
N ALA A 31 -11.33 13.78 -0.36
CA ALA A 31 -12.28 14.40 0.54
C ALA A 31 -12.22 15.95 0.54
N SER A 32 -11.05 16.53 0.34
CA SER A 32 -10.82 17.98 0.51
C SER A 32 -10.36 18.70 -0.74
N ASN A 33 -10.00 17.97 -1.80
CA ASN A 33 -9.32 18.50 -3.00
C ASN A 33 -8.00 19.22 -2.68
N LYS A 34 -7.36 18.85 -1.56
CA LYS A 34 -6.05 19.38 -1.14
C LYS A 34 -5.02 18.25 -1.17
N THR A 35 -3.85 18.55 -1.73
CA THR A 35 -2.72 17.62 -1.77
C THR A 35 -1.89 17.77 -0.50
N PHE A 36 -1.57 16.64 0.13
CA PHE A 36 -0.64 16.55 1.24
C PHE A 36 0.53 15.64 0.87
N ASN A 37 1.67 15.90 1.48
CA ASN A 37 2.85 15.06 1.40
C ASN A 37 3.30 14.74 2.82
N PHE A 38 2.94 13.56 3.31
CA PHE A 38 3.22 13.16 4.69
C PHE A 38 4.59 12.51 4.82
N SER A 39 5.22 12.73 5.98
CA SER A 39 6.53 12.21 6.34
C SER A 39 6.47 10.71 6.61
N VAL A 40 7.10 9.95 5.73
CA VAL A 40 7.38 8.53 5.96
C VAL A 40 8.44 8.35 7.04
N GLU A 41 9.42 9.26 7.10
CA GLU A 41 10.49 9.25 8.12
C GLU A 41 9.91 9.28 9.53
N ASN A 42 8.97 10.21 9.77
CA ASN A 42 8.35 10.37 11.07
C ASN A 42 7.55 9.12 11.48
N MET A 43 6.71 8.60 10.57
CA MET A 43 5.97 7.36 10.85
C MET A 43 6.90 6.20 11.14
N LYS A 44 7.93 6.00 10.31
CA LYS A 44 8.91 4.93 10.45
C LYS A 44 9.59 4.99 11.82
N ASN A 45 10.24 6.10 12.13
CA ASN A 45 11.09 6.22 13.31
C ASN A 45 10.31 6.27 14.64
N LEU A 46 9.09 6.84 14.64
CA LEU A 46 8.26 6.87 15.85
C LEU A 46 7.58 5.53 16.16
N ILE A 47 7.52 4.61 15.22
CA ILE A 47 6.90 3.28 15.42
C ILE A 47 7.93 2.15 15.53
N GLU A 48 9.18 2.40 15.23
CA GLU A 48 10.25 1.40 15.30
C GLU A 48 11.04 1.44 16.63
N MET A 49 12.06 0.62 16.75
CA MET A 49 12.77 0.21 17.96
C MET A 49 13.25 1.37 18.87
N TYR A 50 13.68 2.47 18.27
CA TYR A 50 14.32 3.56 19.01
C TYR A 50 13.33 4.57 19.61
N SER A 51 12.05 4.38 19.37
CA SER A 51 10.98 5.21 19.93
C SER A 51 10.37 4.61 21.20
N ALA A 52 9.98 5.45 22.14
CA ALA A 52 9.19 5.06 23.31
C ALA A 52 7.78 4.53 22.94
N TYR A 53 7.30 4.86 21.75
CA TYR A 53 6.00 4.45 21.20
C TYR A 53 6.14 3.25 20.25
N GLY A 54 7.36 2.80 20.01
CA GLY A 54 7.68 1.88 18.94
C GLY A 54 7.51 0.41 19.28
N TRP A 55 7.49 -0.37 18.22
CA TRP A 55 7.58 -1.82 18.27
C TRP A 55 9.08 -2.20 18.29
N LYS A 56 9.39 -3.37 18.81
CA LYS A 56 10.78 -3.86 18.86
C LYS A 56 11.21 -4.41 17.49
N MET A 57 11.23 -3.56 16.49
CA MET A 57 11.70 -3.85 15.14
C MET A 57 12.73 -2.82 14.73
N GLU A 58 13.83 -3.31 14.17
CA GLU A 58 14.87 -2.43 13.63
C GLU A 58 14.33 -1.64 12.44
N THR A 59 14.81 -0.42 12.29
CA THR A 59 14.60 0.40 11.11
C THR A 59 15.02 -0.38 9.86
N ASN A 60 14.16 -0.46 8.86
CA ASN A 60 14.37 -1.17 7.61
C ASN A 60 14.18 -2.71 7.60
N GLU A 61 13.77 -3.32 8.70
CA GLU A 61 13.45 -4.76 8.73
C GLU A 61 12.08 -5.15 8.18
N GLY A 62 11.32 -4.19 7.68
CA GLY A 62 9.94 -4.37 7.28
C GLY A 62 8.97 -3.93 8.37
N GLY A 63 7.70 -4.33 8.26
CA GLY A 63 6.67 -3.94 9.22
C GLY A 63 5.39 -4.73 9.08
N TYR A 64 4.44 -4.43 9.95
CA TYR A 64 3.13 -5.05 10.00
C TYR A 64 2.03 -4.01 9.89
N ASN A 65 0.84 -4.41 9.46
CA ASN A 65 -0.33 -3.54 9.31
C ASN A 65 -0.68 -2.76 10.59
N GLY A 66 -0.40 -3.32 11.77
CA GLY A 66 -0.63 -2.66 13.05
C GLY A 66 0.24 -1.43 13.30
N MET A 67 1.41 -1.34 12.67
CA MET A 67 2.35 -0.22 12.89
C MET A 67 1.79 1.12 12.38
N PRO A 68 1.39 1.26 11.10
CA PRO A 68 0.78 2.51 10.63
C PRO A 68 -0.56 2.79 11.31
N MET A 69 -1.34 1.76 11.64
CA MET A 69 -2.58 1.92 12.39
C MET A 69 -2.32 2.51 13.79
N GLY A 70 -1.29 2.02 14.49
CA GLY A 70 -0.89 2.53 15.80
C GLY A 70 -0.45 3.99 15.74
N TYR A 71 0.40 4.35 14.77
CA TYR A 71 0.85 5.73 14.57
C TYR A 71 -0.30 6.70 14.30
N LEU A 72 -1.20 6.33 13.40
CA LEU A 72 -2.33 7.20 13.02
C LEU A 72 -3.40 7.27 14.11
N ALA A 73 -3.71 6.16 14.78
CA ALA A 73 -4.74 6.11 15.82
C ALA A 73 -4.32 6.78 17.13
N SER A 74 -3.01 6.81 17.43
CA SER A 74 -2.47 7.50 18.61
C SER A 74 -2.17 8.99 18.37
N TRP A 75 -2.43 9.48 17.16
CA TRP A 75 -2.23 10.88 16.75
C TRP A 75 -0.77 11.34 16.85
N LEU A 76 0.18 10.43 16.71
CA LEU A 76 1.61 10.75 16.59
C LEU A 76 1.92 11.49 15.27
N GLY A 77 1.04 11.35 14.28
CA GLY A 77 1.02 12.03 12.99
C GLY A 77 -0.35 11.87 12.33
N PRO A 78 -0.45 12.16 11.01
CA PRO A 78 0.64 12.39 10.06
C PRO A 78 1.23 13.80 10.17
N VAL A 79 2.52 13.93 9.91
CA VAL A 79 3.23 15.21 9.84
C VAL A 79 3.68 15.52 8.42
N ASN A 80 3.97 16.79 8.12
CA ASN A 80 4.42 17.20 6.79
C ASN A 80 5.84 16.70 6.52
N ALA A 81 6.07 16.17 5.31
CA ALA A 81 7.37 15.63 4.90
C ALA A 81 8.49 16.67 4.84
N THR A 82 8.17 17.97 4.77
CA THR A 82 9.19 19.02 4.81
C THR A 82 9.77 19.23 6.20
N LEU A 83 9.05 18.82 7.25
CA LEU A 83 9.50 18.94 8.65
C LEU A 83 10.38 17.77 9.09
N ASP A 84 10.22 16.62 8.43
CA ASP A 84 10.98 15.40 8.71
C ASP A 84 11.13 14.62 7.38
N PRO A 85 12.08 15.04 6.52
CA PRO A 85 12.29 14.46 5.20
C PRO A 85 12.79 13.00 5.29
N PHE A 86 12.39 12.17 4.32
CA PHE A 86 12.78 10.76 4.28
C PHE A 86 14.29 10.58 4.12
N ASP A 87 14.87 9.82 5.04
CA ASP A 87 16.24 9.29 5.03
C ASP A 87 16.14 7.76 5.26
N ASP A 88 16.54 6.97 4.28
CA ASP A 88 16.49 5.51 4.35
C ASP A 88 17.37 4.90 5.47
N LYS A 89 18.29 5.68 6.03
CA LYS A 89 19.18 5.31 7.13
C LYS A 89 18.86 6.01 8.44
N GLY A 90 17.96 6.98 8.42
CA GLY A 90 17.51 7.69 9.61
C GLY A 90 16.84 6.73 10.60
N THR A 91 17.12 6.92 11.90
CA THR A 91 16.54 6.07 12.97
C THR A 91 15.81 6.88 14.04
N LEU A 92 15.87 8.19 13.97
CA LEU A 92 15.29 9.09 14.97
C LEU A 92 14.50 10.20 14.30
N SER A 93 13.32 10.46 14.83
CA SER A 93 12.46 11.57 14.43
C SER A 93 11.98 12.35 15.63
N PRO A 94 11.78 13.67 15.48
CA PRO A 94 11.17 14.48 16.53
C PRO A 94 9.68 14.17 16.67
N LEU A 95 9.14 14.36 17.87
CA LEU A 95 7.69 14.52 18.05
C LEU A 95 7.27 15.88 17.53
N LEU A 96 6.38 15.86 16.55
CA LEU A 96 5.87 17.06 15.88
C LEU A 96 4.34 17.09 15.98
N ASP A 97 3.76 18.28 15.85
CA ASP A 97 2.31 18.41 15.77
C ASP A 97 1.79 17.77 14.50
N SER A 98 0.74 16.94 14.64
CA SER A 98 0.11 16.28 13.51
C SER A 98 -0.70 17.27 12.65
N GLU A 99 -0.60 17.14 11.34
CA GLU A 99 -1.38 17.93 10.37
C GLU A 99 -2.90 17.67 10.50
N MET A 100 -3.26 16.49 10.94
CA MET A 100 -4.66 16.08 11.15
C MET A 100 -4.75 14.87 12.08
N HIS A 101 -5.92 14.65 12.66
CA HIS A 101 -6.20 13.48 13.48
C HIS A 101 -7.08 12.48 12.73
N ILE A 102 -6.61 11.25 12.63
CA ILE A 102 -7.36 10.16 11.99
C ILE A 102 -8.38 9.62 12.99
N GLN A 103 -9.67 9.71 12.64
CA GLN A 103 -10.77 9.31 13.51
C GLN A 103 -11.20 7.85 13.31
N ASN A 104 -11.03 7.32 12.08
CA ASN A 104 -11.48 5.97 11.74
C ASN A 104 -10.50 5.29 10.80
N ILE A 105 -10.32 3.99 11.02
CA ILE A 105 -9.60 3.08 10.14
C ILE A 105 -10.57 1.96 9.77
N TYR A 106 -10.83 1.79 8.47
CA TYR A 106 -11.74 0.77 7.96
C TYR A 106 -10.93 -0.42 7.45
N VAL A 107 -11.27 -1.60 7.93
CA VAL A 107 -10.72 -2.86 7.44
C VAL A 107 -11.79 -3.54 6.61
N LEU A 108 -11.48 -3.83 5.35
CA LEU A 108 -12.40 -4.51 4.45
C LEU A 108 -12.45 -6.00 4.78
N PRO A 109 -13.63 -6.64 4.65
CA PRO A 109 -13.73 -8.08 4.78
C PRO A 109 -12.96 -8.81 3.67
N ALA A 110 -12.57 -10.06 3.94
CA ALA A 110 -12.01 -10.93 2.92
C ALA A 110 -13.05 -11.21 1.82
N ARG A 111 -12.58 -11.34 0.58
CA ARG A 111 -13.43 -11.70 -0.57
C ARG A 111 -14.01 -13.11 -0.42
N THR A 112 -15.18 -13.34 -0.99
CA THR A 112 -15.81 -14.67 -1.09
C THR A 112 -15.32 -15.45 -2.31
N SER A 113 -14.88 -14.74 -3.36
CA SER A 113 -14.28 -15.30 -4.56
C SER A 113 -13.31 -14.29 -5.20
N TYR A 114 -12.53 -14.70 -6.18
CA TYR A 114 -11.62 -13.82 -6.93
C TYR A 114 -12.34 -12.77 -7.79
N THR A 115 -13.62 -12.97 -8.07
CA THR A 115 -14.47 -12.04 -8.81
C THR A 115 -15.35 -11.17 -7.90
N ASP A 116 -15.31 -11.40 -6.58
CA ASP A 116 -16.03 -10.60 -5.58
C ASP A 116 -15.22 -9.36 -5.22
N ASN A 117 -15.27 -8.34 -6.09
CA ASN A 117 -14.47 -7.13 -5.97
C ASN A 117 -15.30 -5.87 -5.64
N ASP A 118 -16.61 -5.98 -5.50
CA ASP A 118 -17.50 -4.82 -5.36
C ASP A 118 -17.18 -3.98 -4.13
N ALA A 119 -16.99 -4.61 -2.96
CA ALA A 119 -16.64 -3.90 -1.73
C ALA A 119 -15.31 -3.14 -1.84
N ILE A 120 -14.31 -3.70 -2.56
CA ILE A 120 -13.02 -3.07 -2.82
C ILE A 120 -13.21 -1.86 -3.73
N LYS A 121 -13.94 -2.02 -4.83
CA LYS A 121 -14.23 -0.96 -5.80
C LYS A 121 -15.02 0.18 -5.15
N GLU A 122 -16.04 -0.14 -4.36
CA GLU A 122 -16.80 0.85 -3.60
C GLU A 122 -15.92 1.62 -2.61
N ALA A 123 -15.03 0.93 -1.89
CA ALA A 123 -14.11 1.58 -0.96
C ALA A 123 -13.14 2.53 -1.69
N ILE A 124 -12.58 2.14 -2.84
CA ILE A 124 -11.74 3.01 -3.68
C ILE A 124 -12.54 4.24 -4.15
N LEU A 125 -13.78 4.03 -4.63
CA LEU A 125 -14.64 5.12 -5.06
C LEU A 125 -15.02 6.06 -3.91
N LYS A 126 -15.20 5.55 -2.72
CA LYS A 126 -15.64 6.32 -1.56
C LYS A 126 -14.49 7.01 -0.84
N TYR A 127 -13.38 6.30 -0.60
CA TYR A 127 -12.31 6.73 0.29
C TYR A 127 -11.00 7.05 -0.42
N GLY A 128 -10.76 6.57 -1.64
CA GLY A 128 -9.49 6.71 -2.33
C GLY A 128 -8.68 5.41 -2.29
N GLY A 129 -7.36 5.51 -2.41
CA GLY A 129 -6.47 4.34 -2.46
C GLY A 129 -6.47 3.53 -1.17
N LEU A 130 -6.42 2.21 -1.31
CA LEU A 130 -6.46 1.25 -0.21
C LEU A 130 -5.06 0.72 0.09
N TYR A 131 -4.67 0.73 1.35
CA TYR A 131 -3.51 -0.03 1.82
C TYR A 131 -3.75 -1.53 1.64
N ALA A 132 -2.80 -2.22 1.03
CA ALA A 132 -2.85 -3.67 0.87
C ALA A 132 -1.44 -4.27 0.85
N SER A 133 -1.33 -5.59 0.98
CA SER A 133 -0.07 -6.31 0.80
C SER A 133 -0.22 -7.42 -0.23
N TYR A 134 0.88 -7.74 -0.90
CA TYR A 134 0.97 -8.88 -1.81
C TYR A 134 2.33 -9.57 -1.63
N TYR A 135 2.50 -10.74 -2.18
CA TYR A 135 3.82 -11.37 -2.27
C TYR A 135 4.53 -10.88 -3.52
N HIS A 136 5.65 -10.19 -3.34
CA HIS A 136 6.46 -9.77 -4.47
C HIS A 136 7.56 -10.78 -4.78
N SER A 137 7.61 -11.21 -6.04
CA SER A 137 8.72 -11.93 -6.63
C SER A 137 8.84 -11.52 -8.10
N ALA A 138 10.04 -11.14 -8.53
CA ALA A 138 10.28 -10.71 -9.90
C ALA A 138 9.92 -11.79 -10.96
N GLY A 139 9.91 -13.06 -10.57
CA GLY A 139 9.55 -14.17 -11.46
C GLY A 139 8.09 -14.18 -11.90
N TYR A 140 7.21 -13.47 -11.22
CA TYR A 140 5.78 -13.38 -11.57
C TYR A 140 5.39 -12.06 -12.24
N LEU A 141 6.33 -11.11 -12.37
CA LEU A 141 6.10 -9.83 -13.03
C LEU A 141 6.45 -9.91 -14.51
N ASN A 142 5.47 -9.69 -15.37
CA ASN A 142 5.73 -9.43 -16.79
C ASN A 142 6.14 -7.96 -16.97
N SER A 143 7.42 -7.70 -17.09
CA SER A 143 7.98 -6.34 -17.21
C SER A 143 7.61 -5.61 -18.51
N LYS A 144 7.07 -6.30 -19.52
CA LYS A 144 6.62 -5.67 -20.76
C LYS A 144 5.24 -5.02 -20.62
N THR A 145 4.42 -5.59 -19.77
CA THR A 145 3.03 -5.16 -19.54
C THR A 145 2.81 -4.62 -18.13
N ASN A 146 3.84 -4.69 -17.27
CA ASN A 146 3.77 -4.37 -15.84
C ASN A 146 2.66 -5.14 -15.11
N ALA A 147 2.40 -6.39 -15.54
CA ALA A 147 1.35 -7.25 -15.01
C ALA A 147 1.93 -8.31 -14.07
N TYR A 148 1.35 -8.44 -12.88
CA TYR A 148 1.78 -9.35 -11.83
C TYR A 148 0.69 -10.35 -11.45
N TYR A 149 1.06 -11.62 -11.35
CA TYR A 149 0.17 -12.68 -10.88
C TYR A 149 0.96 -13.81 -10.23
N ASP A 150 0.72 -14.06 -8.94
CA ASP A 150 1.22 -15.23 -8.21
C ASP A 150 0.05 -16.12 -7.73
N PRO A 151 -0.10 -17.33 -8.30
CA PRO A 151 -1.13 -18.28 -7.88
C PRO A 151 -0.76 -19.16 -6.67
N TYR A 152 0.49 -19.08 -6.17
CA TYR A 152 1.03 -20.12 -5.27
C TYR A 152 1.24 -19.67 -3.83
N THR A 153 1.67 -18.43 -3.60
CA THR A 153 2.17 -17.99 -2.30
C THR A 153 1.06 -17.47 -1.40
N GLY A 154 1.15 -17.76 -0.11
CA GLY A 154 0.12 -17.44 0.88
C GLY A 154 0.42 -16.27 1.82
N ASN A 155 1.63 -15.68 1.80
CA ASN A 155 2.03 -14.60 2.70
C ASN A 155 2.57 -13.40 1.93
N GLY A 156 2.10 -12.20 2.28
CA GLY A 156 2.62 -10.95 1.72
C GLY A 156 4.01 -10.61 2.27
N ASN A 157 4.84 -10.01 1.42
CA ASN A 157 6.16 -9.47 1.79
C ASN A 157 6.36 -8.02 1.35
N HIS A 158 5.38 -7.42 0.67
CA HIS A 158 5.44 -6.03 0.21
C HIS A 158 4.09 -5.34 0.37
N ALA A 159 4.09 -4.13 0.92
CA ALA A 159 2.91 -3.30 1.07
C ALA A 159 2.82 -2.28 -0.08
N ILE A 160 1.61 -2.06 -0.57
CA ILE A 160 1.30 -1.23 -1.75
C ILE A 160 -0.02 -0.48 -1.54
N THR A 161 -0.31 0.44 -2.45
CA THR A 161 -1.60 1.15 -2.45
C THR A 161 -2.38 0.81 -3.72
N VAL A 162 -3.54 0.18 -3.55
CA VAL A 162 -4.47 -0.09 -4.66
C VAL A 162 -5.29 1.16 -4.92
N VAL A 163 -5.19 1.70 -6.13
CA VAL A 163 -5.77 3.03 -6.47
C VAL A 163 -6.87 2.95 -7.53
N GLY A 164 -7.10 1.78 -8.10
CA GLY A 164 -8.09 1.57 -9.13
C GLY A 164 -8.17 0.13 -9.59
N TRP A 165 -8.85 -0.07 -10.68
CA TRP A 165 -9.02 -1.37 -11.33
C TRP A 165 -9.33 -1.22 -12.82
N ASP A 166 -9.17 -2.32 -13.56
CA ASP A 166 -9.58 -2.48 -14.94
C ASP A 166 -10.19 -3.88 -15.10
N ASP A 167 -11.50 -3.95 -15.31
CA ASP A 167 -12.24 -5.21 -15.44
C ASP A 167 -11.92 -5.96 -16.73
N ASP A 168 -11.51 -5.21 -17.76
CA ASP A 168 -11.19 -5.74 -19.10
C ASP A 168 -9.67 -6.00 -19.27
N TYR A 169 -8.86 -5.83 -18.22
CA TYR A 169 -7.43 -6.06 -18.30
C TYR A 169 -7.15 -7.51 -18.65
N SER A 170 -6.61 -7.73 -19.87
CA SER A 170 -6.48 -9.07 -20.43
C SER A 170 -5.57 -9.98 -19.60
N LYS A 171 -6.03 -11.19 -19.31
CA LYS A 171 -5.24 -12.25 -18.68
C LYS A 171 -3.98 -12.62 -19.45
N ASN A 172 -3.94 -12.35 -20.75
CA ASN A 172 -2.77 -12.61 -21.59
C ASN A 172 -1.62 -11.63 -21.36
N ASN A 173 -1.83 -10.56 -20.58
CA ASN A 173 -0.78 -9.63 -20.19
C ASN A 173 0.13 -10.19 -19.08
N PHE A 174 -0.31 -11.22 -18.37
CA PHE A 174 0.45 -11.82 -17.27
C PHE A 174 1.44 -12.86 -17.79
N TYR A 175 2.50 -13.12 -17.05
CA TYR A 175 3.51 -14.14 -17.40
C TYR A 175 2.89 -15.54 -17.49
N THR A 176 2.09 -15.87 -16.47
CA THR A 176 1.19 -17.03 -16.45
C THR A 176 -0.23 -16.49 -16.48
N ALA A 177 -1.04 -16.91 -17.43
CA ALA A 177 -2.40 -16.43 -17.56
C ALA A 177 -3.26 -16.87 -16.35
N PRO A 178 -3.89 -15.93 -15.63
CA PRO A 178 -4.86 -16.27 -14.60
C PRO A 178 -6.15 -16.86 -15.20
N ALA A 179 -7.10 -17.27 -14.36
CA ALA A 179 -8.34 -17.91 -14.81
C ALA A 179 -9.24 -16.98 -15.63
N GLY A 180 -9.16 -15.68 -15.45
CA GLY A 180 -9.97 -14.69 -16.17
C GLY A 180 -9.27 -13.34 -16.28
N ASP A 181 -9.92 -12.43 -16.97
CA ASP A 181 -9.51 -11.03 -17.11
C ASP A 181 -9.74 -10.25 -15.81
N GLY A 182 -9.19 -9.04 -15.75
CA GLY A 182 -9.34 -8.09 -14.67
C GLY A 182 -8.10 -7.98 -13.77
N ALA A 183 -7.78 -6.73 -13.44
CA ALA A 183 -6.66 -6.38 -12.58
C ALA A 183 -6.95 -5.18 -11.68
N PHE A 184 -6.30 -5.13 -10.53
CA PHE A 184 -6.17 -3.94 -9.73
C PHE A 184 -5.03 -3.07 -10.24
N ILE A 185 -5.22 -1.75 -10.24
CA ILE A 185 -4.19 -0.75 -10.54
C ILE A 185 -3.53 -0.38 -9.23
N VAL A 186 -2.21 -0.56 -9.18
CA VAL A 186 -1.43 -0.47 -7.96
C VAL A 186 -0.37 0.62 -8.07
N LYS A 187 -0.36 1.50 -7.09
CA LYS A 187 0.72 2.48 -6.87
C LYS A 187 1.78 1.84 -5.99
N ASN A 188 3.01 1.76 -6.53
CA ASN A 188 4.17 1.26 -5.81
C ASN A 188 4.97 2.40 -5.16
N SER A 189 6.01 2.07 -4.40
CA SER A 189 6.93 2.98 -3.71
C SER A 189 8.40 2.82 -4.14
N TRP A 190 8.63 2.50 -5.41
CA TRP A 190 9.97 2.31 -5.98
C TRP A 190 10.36 3.39 -7.01
N GLY A 191 9.73 4.57 -6.90
CA GLY A 191 9.96 5.69 -7.79
C GLY A 191 9.19 5.59 -9.11
N SER A 192 9.09 6.71 -9.81
CA SER A 192 8.35 6.81 -11.08
C SER A 192 9.08 6.19 -12.28
N SER A 193 10.35 5.84 -12.14
CA SER A 193 11.09 5.11 -13.18
C SER A 193 10.84 3.62 -13.21
N TRP A 194 10.19 3.07 -12.18
CA TRP A 194 9.81 1.66 -12.10
C TRP A 194 8.40 1.44 -12.67
N GLY A 195 8.19 0.29 -13.33
CA GLY A 195 6.88 -0.07 -13.86
C GLY A 195 6.35 0.91 -14.90
N ASP A 196 5.06 1.17 -14.87
CA ASP A 196 4.39 2.20 -15.66
C ASP A 196 4.29 3.50 -14.83
N ASN A 197 5.33 4.34 -14.88
CA ASN A 197 5.42 5.57 -14.08
C ASN A 197 5.21 5.35 -12.56
N GLY A 198 5.69 4.22 -12.03
CA GLY A 198 5.54 3.82 -10.63
C GLY A 198 4.30 2.99 -10.34
N TYR A 199 3.52 2.66 -11.37
CA TYR A 199 2.33 1.82 -11.27
C TYR A 199 2.54 0.46 -11.92
N PHE A 200 1.70 -0.51 -11.54
CA PHE A 200 1.62 -1.83 -12.14
C PHE A 200 0.23 -2.45 -11.91
N TYR A 201 0.00 -3.62 -12.48
CA TYR A 201 -1.28 -4.29 -12.45
C TYR A 201 -1.16 -5.63 -11.73
N ILE A 202 -2.03 -5.88 -10.74
CA ILE A 202 -2.11 -7.20 -10.09
C ILE A 202 -3.44 -7.84 -10.44
N SER A 203 -3.37 -9.09 -10.92
CA SER A 203 -4.57 -9.85 -11.28
C SER A 203 -5.57 -9.94 -10.13
N TYR A 204 -6.88 -9.93 -10.45
CA TYR A 204 -7.93 -10.27 -9.49
C TYR A 204 -7.74 -11.64 -8.86
N TYR A 205 -7.09 -12.55 -9.57
CA TYR A 205 -6.83 -13.93 -9.18
C TYR A 205 -5.55 -14.10 -8.36
N ASP A 206 -4.84 -13.01 -8.03
CA ASP A 206 -3.67 -13.08 -7.15
C ASP A 206 -4.03 -13.68 -5.80
N ARG A 207 -3.13 -14.53 -5.30
CA ARG A 207 -3.41 -15.36 -4.14
C ARG A 207 -3.34 -14.60 -2.80
N VAL A 208 -2.59 -13.51 -2.75
CA VAL A 208 -2.31 -12.76 -1.54
C VAL A 208 -3.07 -11.44 -1.49
N LEU A 209 -3.09 -10.70 -2.61
CA LEU A 209 -3.77 -9.41 -2.67
C LEU A 209 -5.28 -9.59 -2.46
N PHE A 210 -5.81 -9.01 -1.39
CA PHE A 210 -7.21 -9.16 -1.00
C PHE A 210 -7.64 -10.64 -1.00
N ALA A 211 -6.93 -11.45 -0.23
CA ALA A 211 -7.11 -12.90 -0.21
C ALA A 211 -8.57 -13.32 -0.07
N VAL A 212 -8.93 -14.39 -0.76
CA VAL A 212 -10.26 -15.02 -0.65
C VAL A 212 -10.32 -15.85 0.64
N ASN A 213 -11.45 -15.76 1.35
CA ASN A 213 -11.66 -16.58 2.55
C ASN A 213 -11.65 -18.07 2.19
N LYS A 214 -10.79 -18.84 2.86
CA LYS A 214 -10.63 -20.29 2.59
C LYS A 214 -11.87 -21.10 2.94
N ASP A 215 -12.70 -20.61 3.84
CA ASP A 215 -13.92 -21.31 4.24
C ASP A 215 -14.99 -21.33 3.13
N ASN A 216 -14.83 -20.54 2.09
CA ASN A 216 -15.71 -20.46 0.92
C ASN A 216 -15.17 -21.17 -0.32
N GLN A 217 -14.05 -21.89 -0.22
CA GLN A 217 -13.44 -22.66 -1.32
C GLN A 217 -13.83 -24.15 -1.29
N ALA A 218 -15.08 -24.46 -0.94
CA ALA A 218 -15.61 -25.82 -1.01
C ALA A 218 -16.19 -26.12 -2.40
#